data_60936094ef3e587787cd16156bc34ddc
#
_entry.id   60936094ef3e587787cd16156bc34ddc
#
_cell.length_a   1.000
_cell.length_b   1.000
_cell.length_c   1.000
_cell.angle_alpha   90.00
_cell.angle_beta   90.00
_cell.angle_gamma   90.00
#
_symmetry.space_group_name_H-M   'P 1'
#
loop_
_entity.id
_entity.type
_entity.pdbx_description
1 polymer ?
#
loop_
_entity_poly.entity_id
_entity_poly.type
_entity_poly.pdbx_seq_one_letter_code
_entity_poly.pdbx_strand_id
1 'polypeptide(L)'
;MKKLLQAVIIFLALQSVSLSQVPVIQEIINKANIDSLKYFVQELSGDVQTIIGGSPYTIVSRHKNQTGNNMAASYIKQKLQSYGLPAYDQNFSSTGRNVYAVQLGTVYPNKKYIICAHYDDMPSGTTAPGADDNASGTAAVIEAARIFTQYNSKYTIIYALWDEEEQGLIGSAYYALQAFNSGDSIMGVINLDMISWDSNSDNKAEIHTRPIANSIALKDLMLQVNTLYGIGLTLYTINPGATYSDHASFWNRNYGAILLIEYDSDFNAYYHTTNDKVQYFNLPYYLKMSKVSFGIVATLADLTQIVPVELLAFTASVKNSEVELLWSTASELNNMGFEIERSIDGQDNFVTVGFVEGKGSSTEINYYSFTDNPQVSGVNQLYYRLKQIDFDGTFSYSHVVNVSYDVFAEFVLGQNYPNPFNPSTRINYFVPKESFVSIKVYDFLGGEVTTLLNETKSTGSYEIVFDASNLPSGTYFYTLIADNYSTTKKMIIIK
;
A
#
# COMPACT_ATOMS: atom_id res chain seq x y z
N MET A 1 -75.10 -14.70 18.24
CA MET A 1 -74.09 -14.57 17.19
C MET A 1 -72.75 -14.19 17.85
N LYS A 2 -71.93 -15.20 18.16
CA LYS A 2 -70.61 -14.99 18.78
C LYS A 2 -69.59 -14.81 17.65
N LYS A 3 -68.92 -13.67 17.55
CA LYS A 3 -67.78 -13.44 16.67
C LYS A 3 -66.50 -14.00 17.33
N LEU A 4 -65.96 -15.04 16.74
CA LEU A 4 -64.60 -15.55 17.06
C LEU A 4 -63.59 -14.58 16.52
N LEU A 5 -62.77 -14.00 17.40
CA LEU A 5 -61.57 -13.24 17.04
C LEU A 5 -60.40 -14.23 16.97
N GLN A 6 -59.95 -14.58 15.78
CA GLN A 6 -58.67 -15.36 15.61
C GLN A 6 -57.51 -14.35 15.65
N ALA A 7 -56.75 -14.42 16.72
CA ALA A 7 -55.44 -13.76 16.80
C ALA A 7 -54.42 -14.54 16.02
N VAL A 8 -53.94 -13.99 14.91
CA VAL A 8 -52.78 -14.54 14.16
C VAL A 8 -51.52 -14.06 14.86
N ILE A 9 -50.86 -14.94 15.60
CA ILE A 9 -49.55 -14.69 16.17
C ILE A 9 -48.54 -14.93 15.05
N ILE A 10 -47.99 -13.86 14.48
CA ILE A 10 -46.85 -13.90 13.55
C ILE A 10 -45.60 -14.13 14.39
N PHE A 11 -45.07 -15.34 14.41
CA PHE A 11 -43.71 -15.63 14.89
C PHE A 11 -42.72 -15.06 13.87
N LEU A 12 -42.22 -13.87 14.12
CA LEU A 12 -40.99 -13.40 13.48
C LEU A 12 -39.83 -14.23 14.06
N ALA A 13 -39.44 -15.25 13.33
CA ALA A 13 -38.17 -15.93 13.57
C ALA A 13 -37.05 -14.91 13.24
N LEU A 14 -36.47 -14.32 14.26
CA LEU A 14 -35.19 -13.66 14.15
C LEU A 14 -34.17 -14.75 13.76
N GLN A 15 -33.88 -14.86 12.45
CA GLN A 15 -32.70 -15.59 12.00
C GLN A 15 -31.48 -14.83 12.53
N SER A 16 -30.88 -15.37 13.58
CA SER A 16 -29.53 -14.99 13.96
C SER A 16 -28.62 -15.36 12.78
N VAL A 17 -28.17 -14.37 12.03
CA VAL A 17 -27.09 -14.57 11.06
C VAL A 17 -25.88 -14.96 11.87
N SER A 18 -25.57 -16.26 11.94
CA SER A 18 -24.32 -16.72 12.52
C SER A 18 -23.22 -16.28 11.55
N LEU A 19 -22.34 -15.38 11.99
CA LEU A 19 -21.12 -15.09 11.26
C LEU A 19 -20.32 -16.40 11.13
N SER A 20 -19.95 -16.75 9.93
CA SER A 20 -18.97 -17.82 9.67
C SER A 20 -17.56 -17.24 9.77
N GLN A 21 -16.57 -18.08 10.11
CA GLN A 21 -15.17 -17.67 10.04
C GLN A 21 -14.82 -17.21 8.63
N VAL A 22 -14.19 -16.03 8.56
CA VAL A 22 -13.65 -15.47 7.33
C VAL A 22 -12.14 -15.74 7.33
N PRO A 23 -11.61 -16.51 6.37
CA PRO A 23 -10.19 -16.93 6.39
C PRO A 23 -9.19 -15.77 6.50
N VAL A 24 -9.44 -14.66 5.83
CA VAL A 24 -8.56 -13.47 5.89
C VAL A 24 -8.55 -12.84 7.28
N ILE A 25 -9.67 -12.82 7.99
CA ILE A 25 -9.72 -12.30 9.38
C ILE A 25 -8.92 -13.22 10.33
N GLN A 26 -9.03 -14.54 10.15
CA GLN A 26 -8.21 -15.51 10.91
C GLN A 26 -6.71 -15.31 10.64
N GLU A 27 -6.34 -15.09 9.39
CA GLU A 27 -4.96 -14.80 8.99
C GLU A 27 -4.45 -13.53 9.68
N ILE A 28 -5.23 -12.42 9.63
CA ILE A 28 -4.92 -11.16 10.28
C ILE A 28 -4.69 -11.33 11.78
N ILE A 29 -5.60 -12.04 12.46
CA ILE A 29 -5.49 -12.36 13.90
C ILE A 29 -4.21 -13.14 14.19
N ASN A 30 -3.83 -14.07 13.30
CA ASN A 30 -2.64 -14.89 13.46
C ASN A 30 -1.33 -14.13 13.18
N LYS A 31 -1.36 -13.02 12.43
CA LYS A 31 -0.21 -12.14 12.20
C LYS A 31 0.16 -11.27 13.40
N ALA A 32 -0.70 -11.18 14.43
CA ALA A 32 -0.37 -10.49 15.67
C ALA A 32 0.90 -11.12 16.28
N ASN A 33 1.92 -10.32 16.50
CA ASN A 33 3.24 -10.76 16.95
C ASN A 33 3.57 -10.18 18.32
N ILE A 34 3.72 -11.08 19.31
CA ILE A 34 3.99 -10.65 20.70
C ILE A 34 5.35 -9.97 20.86
N ASP A 35 6.35 -10.38 20.08
CA ASP A 35 7.68 -9.78 20.15
C ASP A 35 7.66 -8.35 19.61
N SER A 36 6.90 -8.09 18.52
CA SER A 36 6.69 -6.74 18.00
C SER A 36 5.94 -5.86 19.00
N LEU A 37 4.82 -6.36 19.53
CA LEU A 37 4.02 -5.65 20.54
C LEU A 37 4.88 -5.29 21.76
N LYS A 38 5.59 -6.25 22.32
CA LYS A 38 6.49 -6.05 23.44
C LYS A 38 7.59 -5.02 23.11
N TYR A 39 8.17 -5.12 21.93
CA TYR A 39 9.25 -4.23 21.51
C TYR A 39 8.77 -2.78 21.40
N PHE A 40 7.57 -2.53 20.83
CA PHE A 40 7.00 -1.19 20.78
C PHE A 40 6.72 -0.62 22.17
N VAL A 41 6.22 -1.45 23.11
CA VAL A 41 6.08 -1.03 24.51
C VAL A 41 7.43 -0.67 25.11
N GLN A 42 8.47 -1.48 24.90
CA GLN A 42 9.81 -1.21 25.43
C GLN A 42 10.41 0.09 24.88
N GLU A 43 10.18 0.42 23.59
CA GLU A 43 10.61 1.69 23.01
C GLU A 43 9.82 2.87 23.64
N LEU A 44 8.50 2.72 23.86
CA LEU A 44 7.63 3.75 24.43
C LEU A 44 7.84 3.96 25.94
N SER A 45 8.18 2.90 26.69
CA SER A 45 8.37 2.95 28.15
C SER A 45 9.82 3.22 28.61
N GLY A 46 10.73 3.38 27.65
CA GLY A 46 12.13 3.70 27.91
C GLY A 46 13.01 2.52 28.33
N ASP A 47 12.52 1.28 28.19
CA ASP A 47 13.31 0.07 28.45
C ASP A 47 14.39 -0.13 27.38
N VAL A 48 14.13 0.30 26.14
CA VAL A 48 15.10 0.28 25.05
C VAL A 48 15.17 1.65 24.37
N GLN A 49 16.36 1.96 23.86
CA GLN A 49 16.58 3.15 23.07
C GLN A 49 16.03 2.97 21.66
N THR A 50 15.40 4.01 21.12
CA THR A 50 14.88 4.02 19.74
C THR A 50 15.51 5.14 18.91
N ILE A 51 15.27 5.14 17.60
CA ILE A 51 15.73 6.20 16.68
C ILE A 51 14.55 7.09 16.32
N ILE A 52 14.64 8.37 16.67
CA ILE A 52 13.60 9.37 16.37
C ILE A 52 14.26 10.52 15.58
N GLY A 53 13.73 10.79 14.38
CA GLY A 53 14.30 11.82 13.51
C GLY A 53 15.78 11.58 13.14
N GLY A 54 16.20 10.31 13.07
CA GLY A 54 17.57 9.91 12.75
C GLY A 54 18.54 9.93 13.95
N SER A 55 18.08 10.27 15.16
CA SER A 55 18.91 10.33 16.38
C SER A 55 18.43 9.34 17.44
N PRO A 56 19.34 8.71 18.19
CA PRO A 56 18.96 7.82 19.29
C PRO A 56 18.33 8.61 20.45
N TYR A 57 17.24 8.10 20.97
CA TYR A 57 16.50 8.68 22.09
C TYR A 57 15.91 7.59 23.00
N THR A 58 15.85 7.84 24.29
CA THR A 58 15.19 6.98 25.30
C THR A 58 13.98 7.73 25.87
N ILE A 59 12.77 7.21 25.64
CA ILE A 59 11.52 7.83 26.09
C ILE A 59 11.28 7.42 27.55
N VAL A 60 11.73 8.22 28.50
CA VAL A 60 11.63 7.87 29.94
C VAL A 60 10.36 8.35 30.62
N SER A 61 9.61 9.24 29.98
CA SER A 61 8.28 9.71 30.38
C SER A 61 7.58 10.34 29.19
N ARG A 62 6.32 9.99 29.01
CA ARG A 62 5.42 10.59 28.01
C ARG A 62 4.42 11.57 28.63
N HIS A 63 4.63 11.93 29.90
CA HIS A 63 3.81 12.95 30.55
C HIS A 63 3.88 14.28 29.79
N LYS A 64 2.75 14.96 29.60
CA LYS A 64 2.63 16.19 28.78
C LYS A 64 3.64 17.29 29.05
N ASN A 65 4.19 17.37 30.26
CA ASN A 65 5.17 18.38 30.66
C ASN A 65 6.64 17.93 30.41
N GLN A 66 6.85 16.76 29.82
CA GLN A 66 8.15 16.18 29.54
C GLN A 66 8.46 16.20 28.05
N THR A 67 9.72 16.40 27.70
CA THR A 67 10.18 16.35 26.29
C THR A 67 9.87 15.00 25.65
N GLY A 68 9.85 13.92 26.44
CA GLY A 68 9.53 12.56 25.97
C GLY A 68 8.13 12.42 25.39
N ASN A 69 7.15 13.24 25.80
CA ASN A 69 5.81 13.27 25.19
C ASN A 69 5.90 13.64 23.69
N ASN A 70 6.55 14.75 23.35
CA ASN A 70 6.76 15.16 21.96
C ASN A 70 7.61 14.16 21.16
N MET A 71 8.57 13.50 21.81
CA MET A 71 9.40 12.48 21.19
C MET A 71 8.59 11.21 20.91
N ALA A 72 7.71 10.80 21.83
CA ALA A 72 6.79 9.69 21.63
C ALA A 72 5.83 9.94 20.46
N ALA A 73 5.23 11.13 20.38
CA ALA A 73 4.39 11.49 19.23
C ALA A 73 5.17 11.44 17.90
N SER A 74 6.41 11.90 17.89
CA SER A 74 7.28 11.83 16.70
C SER A 74 7.66 10.40 16.33
N TYR A 75 7.96 9.56 17.33
CA TYR A 75 8.18 8.12 17.17
C TYR A 75 6.96 7.42 16.56
N ILE A 76 5.77 7.62 17.13
CA ILE A 76 4.51 7.05 16.66
C ILE A 76 4.28 7.44 15.19
N LYS A 77 4.38 8.73 14.88
CA LYS A 77 4.24 9.22 13.51
C LYS A 77 5.22 8.57 12.55
N GLN A 78 6.49 8.47 12.94
CA GLN A 78 7.53 7.81 12.15
C GLN A 78 7.22 6.33 11.90
N LYS A 79 6.75 5.59 12.92
CA LYS A 79 6.34 4.18 12.78
C LYS A 79 5.17 4.05 11.80
N LEU A 80 4.12 4.83 11.94
CA LEU A 80 2.95 4.79 11.04
C LEU A 80 3.34 5.13 9.60
N GLN A 81 4.20 6.13 9.39
CA GLN A 81 4.72 6.49 8.07
C GLN A 81 5.60 5.38 7.46
N SER A 82 6.35 4.63 8.28
CA SER A 82 7.17 3.52 7.79
C SER A 82 6.36 2.36 7.22
N TYR A 83 5.07 2.29 7.52
CA TYR A 83 4.11 1.33 6.94
C TYR A 83 3.38 1.88 5.71
N GLY A 84 3.82 3.02 5.16
CA GLY A 84 3.22 3.64 3.98
C GLY A 84 1.97 4.46 4.28
N LEU A 85 1.61 4.70 5.55
CA LEU A 85 0.42 5.46 5.92
C LEU A 85 0.69 6.97 5.92
N PRO A 86 -0.19 7.80 5.35
CA PRO A 86 -0.20 9.23 5.62
C PRO A 86 -0.55 9.45 7.09
N ALA A 87 0.40 10.00 7.87
CA ALA A 87 0.25 10.27 9.28
C ALA A 87 0.33 11.77 9.58
N TYR A 88 -0.57 12.23 10.43
CA TYR A 88 -0.82 13.63 10.71
C TYR A 88 -0.66 13.95 12.20
N ASP A 89 -0.20 15.17 12.47
CA ASP A 89 -0.29 15.79 13.79
C ASP A 89 -1.55 16.63 13.88
N GLN A 90 -2.28 16.52 14.98
CA GLN A 90 -3.40 17.40 15.31
C GLN A 90 -3.08 18.13 16.61
N ASN A 91 -2.49 19.33 16.48
CA ASN A 91 -2.17 20.15 17.63
C ASN A 91 -3.46 20.80 18.18
N PHE A 92 -3.72 20.65 19.47
CA PHE A 92 -4.89 21.23 20.14
C PHE A 92 -4.50 22.22 21.24
N SER A 93 -3.24 22.26 21.63
CA SER A 93 -2.68 23.24 22.54
C SER A 93 -1.22 23.54 22.18
N SER A 94 -0.53 24.32 23.02
CA SER A 94 0.92 24.55 22.83
C SER A 94 1.77 23.32 23.13
N THR A 95 1.24 22.37 23.89
CA THR A 95 1.89 21.11 24.28
C THR A 95 1.16 19.88 23.72
N GLY A 96 -0.17 19.92 23.66
CA GLY A 96 -0.99 18.77 23.28
C GLY A 96 -1.02 18.51 21.79
N ARG A 97 -0.76 17.25 21.39
CA ARG A 97 -0.63 16.83 19.99
C ARG A 97 -1.10 15.40 19.78
N ASN A 98 -2.32 15.22 19.29
CA ASN A 98 -2.72 13.90 18.78
C ASN A 98 -1.90 13.50 17.55
N VAL A 99 -1.64 12.21 17.41
CA VAL A 99 -1.08 11.62 16.19
C VAL A 99 -2.08 10.63 15.63
N TYR A 100 -2.40 10.75 14.34
CA TYR A 100 -3.24 9.75 13.69
C TYR A 100 -2.79 9.47 12.25
N ALA A 101 -3.05 8.27 11.76
CA ALA A 101 -2.81 7.87 10.38
C ALA A 101 -4.09 7.35 9.73
N VAL A 102 -4.11 7.40 8.40
CA VAL A 102 -5.30 7.09 7.60
C VAL A 102 -4.98 5.99 6.60
N GLN A 103 -5.66 4.84 6.71
CA GLN A 103 -5.74 3.85 5.64
C GLN A 103 -7.06 4.06 4.91
N LEU A 104 -6.99 4.61 3.70
CA LEU A 104 -8.19 4.98 2.94
C LEU A 104 -8.96 3.74 2.49
N GLY A 105 -10.27 3.77 2.67
CA GLY A 105 -11.17 2.72 2.20
C GLY A 105 -11.36 2.76 0.69
N THR A 106 -11.35 1.59 0.07
CA THR A 106 -11.47 1.44 -1.40
C THR A 106 -12.90 1.60 -1.91
N VAL A 107 -13.91 1.32 -1.07
CA VAL A 107 -15.33 1.37 -1.45
C VAL A 107 -16.07 2.52 -0.76
N TYR A 108 -15.84 2.69 0.54
CA TYR A 108 -16.49 3.71 1.35
C TYR A 108 -15.47 4.63 2.04
N PRO A 109 -14.70 5.43 1.27
CA PRO A 109 -13.60 6.24 1.82
C PRO A 109 -14.05 7.28 2.84
N ASN A 110 -15.31 7.71 2.79
CA ASN A 110 -15.86 8.70 3.73
C ASN A 110 -16.41 8.07 5.01
N LYS A 111 -16.52 6.73 5.11
CA LYS A 111 -17.00 6.04 6.31
C LYS A 111 -15.79 5.48 7.05
N LYS A 112 -15.64 5.87 8.32
CA LYS A 112 -14.41 5.66 9.10
C LYS A 112 -14.67 4.77 10.30
N TYR A 113 -13.79 3.79 10.52
CA TYR A 113 -13.63 3.10 11.80
C TYR A 113 -12.34 3.57 12.45
N ILE A 114 -12.33 3.69 13.76
CA ILE A 114 -11.18 4.17 14.54
C ILE A 114 -10.74 3.06 15.47
N ILE A 115 -9.44 2.74 15.47
CA ILE A 115 -8.76 2.01 16.54
C ILE A 115 -7.84 3.00 17.23
N CYS A 116 -7.93 3.13 18.55
CA CYS A 116 -7.21 4.16 19.27
C CYS A 116 -6.78 3.75 20.68
N ALA A 117 -5.81 4.50 21.19
CA ALA A 117 -5.31 4.49 22.55
C ALA A 117 -4.75 5.87 22.88
N HIS A 118 -4.49 6.20 24.14
CA HIS A 118 -3.68 7.36 24.46
C HIS A 118 -2.20 6.99 24.56
N TYR A 119 -1.32 7.97 24.35
CA TYR A 119 0.12 7.74 24.43
C TYR A 119 0.80 8.51 25.55
N ASP A 120 0.15 9.49 26.15
CA ASP A 120 0.63 10.15 27.37
C ASP A 120 0.60 9.19 28.56
N ASP A 121 1.29 9.55 29.64
CA ASP A 121 1.48 8.70 30.82
C ASP A 121 1.51 9.47 32.14
N MET A 122 1.38 8.73 33.22
CA MET A 122 1.57 9.15 34.61
C MET A 122 2.63 8.28 35.31
N PRO A 123 3.25 8.76 36.42
CA PRO A 123 3.04 10.03 37.12
C PRO A 123 3.75 11.23 36.46
N SER A 124 3.46 12.43 36.93
CA SER A 124 3.98 13.70 36.38
C SER A 124 5.49 13.95 36.59
N GLY A 125 6.24 12.95 37.06
CA GLY A 125 7.67 13.00 37.29
C GLY A 125 8.53 12.95 36.02
N THR A 126 9.85 12.93 36.19
CA THR A 126 10.82 12.75 35.09
C THR A 126 10.90 11.31 34.61
N THR A 127 10.32 10.37 35.33
CA THR A 127 10.26 8.94 35.00
C THR A 127 8.84 8.47 35.18
N ALA A 128 8.21 8.09 34.07
CA ALA A 128 6.91 7.48 34.01
C ALA A 128 6.95 6.47 32.85
N PRO A 129 7.21 5.19 33.13
CA PRO A 129 7.27 4.19 32.07
C PRO A 129 5.90 3.98 31.37
N GLY A 130 4.78 4.00 32.16
CA GLY A 130 3.44 3.86 31.65
C GLY A 130 3.31 2.70 30.66
N ALA A 131 3.89 1.53 31.03
CA ALA A 131 4.00 0.43 30.07
C ALA A 131 2.64 -0.16 29.75
N ASP A 132 1.82 -0.44 30.78
CA ASP A 132 0.47 -0.88 30.62
C ASP A 132 -0.47 0.32 30.36
N ASP A 133 -0.30 1.41 31.08
CA ASP A 133 -1.04 2.65 30.98
C ASP A 133 -0.22 3.78 30.28
N ASN A 134 -0.34 4.00 28.93
CA ASN A 134 -1.02 3.12 27.99
C ASN A 134 -0.13 2.88 26.75
N ALA A 135 1.17 2.51 27.02
CA ALA A 135 2.00 2.05 25.92
C ALA A 135 1.51 0.71 25.37
N SER A 136 0.77 -0.10 26.17
CA SER A 136 0.17 -1.37 25.74
C SER A 136 -0.85 -1.16 24.62
N GLY A 137 -1.83 -0.27 24.82
CA GLY A 137 -2.81 0.10 23.81
C GLY A 137 -2.18 0.80 22.61
N THR A 138 -1.27 1.76 22.85
CA THR A 138 -0.52 2.46 21.78
C THR A 138 0.24 1.49 20.89
N ALA A 139 0.96 0.52 21.46
CA ALA A 139 1.69 -0.49 20.71
C ALA A 139 0.75 -1.41 19.91
N ALA A 140 -0.43 -1.75 20.45
CA ALA A 140 -1.42 -2.52 19.73
C ALA A 140 -1.98 -1.76 18.51
N VAL A 141 -2.20 -0.44 18.62
CA VAL A 141 -2.62 0.39 17.45
C VAL A 141 -1.52 0.43 16.39
N ILE A 142 -0.24 0.55 16.78
CA ILE A 142 0.91 0.53 15.85
C ILE A 142 1.01 -0.84 15.16
N GLU A 143 0.84 -1.93 15.90
CA GLU A 143 0.88 -3.29 15.36
C GLU A 143 -0.30 -3.57 14.42
N ALA A 144 -1.50 -3.07 14.76
CA ALA A 144 -2.66 -3.13 13.86
C ALA A 144 -2.35 -2.43 12.53
N ALA A 145 -1.74 -1.24 12.56
CA ALA A 145 -1.34 -0.52 11.35
C ALA A 145 -0.34 -1.32 10.52
N ARG A 146 0.69 -1.90 11.14
CA ARG A 146 1.69 -2.76 10.48
C ARG A 146 1.06 -3.94 9.76
N ILE A 147 0.04 -4.55 10.36
CA ILE A 147 -0.64 -5.72 9.79
C ILE A 147 -1.63 -5.28 8.71
N PHE A 148 -2.51 -4.32 9.01
CA PHE A 148 -3.66 -4.00 8.16
C PHE A 148 -3.28 -3.32 6.85
N THR A 149 -2.15 -2.62 6.78
CA THR A 149 -1.62 -2.04 5.53
C THR A 149 -1.26 -3.10 4.48
N GLN A 150 -1.17 -4.37 4.86
CA GLN A 150 -0.98 -5.51 3.95
C GLN A 150 -2.30 -6.02 3.33
N TYR A 151 -3.43 -5.34 3.60
CA TYR A 151 -4.76 -5.73 3.17
C TYR A 151 -5.51 -4.53 2.60
N ASN A 152 -6.42 -4.80 1.65
CA ASN A 152 -7.41 -3.83 1.21
C ASN A 152 -8.43 -3.62 2.29
N SER A 153 -8.74 -2.36 2.56
CA SER A 153 -9.85 -1.98 3.43
C SER A 153 -11.01 -1.44 2.59
N LYS A 154 -12.22 -1.93 2.84
CA LYS A 154 -13.42 -1.41 2.20
C LYS A 154 -13.83 -0.05 2.77
N TYR A 155 -13.65 0.13 4.07
CA TYR A 155 -13.90 1.36 4.83
C TYR A 155 -12.58 1.99 5.23
N THR A 156 -12.56 3.30 5.46
CA THR A 156 -11.38 3.99 5.98
C THR A 156 -11.10 3.56 7.43
N ILE A 157 -9.84 3.25 7.73
CA ILE A 157 -9.37 2.98 9.10
C ILE A 157 -8.53 4.17 9.56
N ILE A 158 -8.83 4.69 10.74
CA ILE A 158 -8.04 5.68 11.43
C ILE A 158 -7.30 4.98 12.59
N TYR A 159 -5.99 5.05 12.58
CA TYR A 159 -5.11 4.63 13.67
C TYR A 159 -4.79 5.87 14.48
N ALA A 160 -5.37 6.01 15.67
CA ALA A 160 -5.33 7.27 16.41
C ALA A 160 -4.70 7.10 17.79
N LEU A 161 -3.74 7.96 18.10
CA LEU A 161 -3.04 8.00 19.38
C LEU A 161 -3.25 9.38 20.00
N TRP A 162 -3.95 9.38 21.13
CA TRP A 162 -4.39 10.60 21.79
C TRP A 162 -3.37 11.08 22.82
N ASP A 163 -3.29 12.38 22.98
CA ASP A 163 -2.46 13.03 23.99
C ASP A 163 -3.36 13.68 25.06
N GLU A 164 -2.81 13.85 26.24
CA GLU A 164 -3.48 14.48 27.38
C GLU A 164 -4.80 13.78 27.78
N GLU A 165 -4.84 12.44 27.65
CA GLU A 165 -5.91 11.62 28.21
C GLU A 165 -5.95 11.76 29.73
N GLU A 166 -4.78 11.58 30.35
CA GLU A 166 -4.52 11.62 31.79
C GLU A 166 -4.86 12.96 32.45
N GLN A 167 -5.10 13.96 31.64
CA GLN A 167 -5.52 15.28 32.11
C GLN A 167 -6.97 15.58 31.82
N GLY A 168 -7.75 14.53 31.52
CA GLY A 168 -9.19 14.59 31.34
C GLY A 168 -9.67 14.50 29.90
N LEU A 169 -9.13 13.55 29.13
CA LEU A 169 -9.55 13.18 27.78
C LEU A 169 -9.41 14.31 26.75
N ILE A 170 -8.41 15.22 26.92
CA ILE A 170 -8.37 16.48 26.18
C ILE A 170 -8.18 16.22 24.68
N GLY A 171 -7.25 15.36 24.31
CA GLY A 171 -6.92 15.08 22.92
C GLY A 171 -8.05 14.38 22.18
N SER A 172 -8.62 13.33 22.73
CA SER A 172 -9.75 12.62 22.13
C SER A 172 -11.01 13.49 22.04
N ALA A 173 -11.28 14.30 23.07
CA ALA A 173 -12.41 15.25 23.07
C ALA A 173 -12.26 16.30 21.96
N TYR A 174 -11.03 16.79 21.74
CA TYR A 174 -10.75 17.71 20.66
C TYR A 174 -10.99 17.07 19.29
N TYR A 175 -10.45 15.85 19.07
CA TYR A 175 -10.65 15.13 17.82
C TYR A 175 -12.14 14.85 17.56
N ALA A 176 -12.86 14.31 18.56
CA ALA A 176 -14.28 13.99 18.43
C ALA A 176 -15.14 15.24 18.14
N LEU A 177 -14.78 16.39 18.74
CA LEU A 177 -15.45 17.67 18.45
C LEU A 177 -15.20 18.14 17.03
N GLN A 178 -13.96 18.08 16.54
CA GLN A 178 -13.63 18.47 15.15
C GLN A 178 -14.33 17.56 14.14
N ALA A 179 -14.32 16.25 14.38
CA ALA A 179 -15.02 15.28 13.54
C ALA A 179 -16.52 15.55 13.49
N PHE A 180 -17.15 15.84 14.65
CA PHE A 180 -18.57 16.19 14.73
C PHE A 180 -18.89 17.48 13.96
N ASN A 181 -18.08 18.52 14.12
CA ASN A 181 -18.27 19.81 13.45
C ASN A 181 -18.07 19.70 11.92
N SER A 182 -17.20 18.80 11.47
CA SER A 182 -16.96 18.53 10.06
C SER A 182 -17.98 17.57 9.42
N GLY A 183 -18.89 17.01 10.21
CA GLY A 183 -19.85 16.02 9.72
C GLY A 183 -19.23 14.68 9.36
N ASP A 184 -18.12 14.31 9.99
CA ASP A 184 -17.41 13.05 9.72
C ASP A 184 -18.28 11.83 10.03
N SER A 185 -18.31 10.88 9.12
CA SER A 185 -19.04 9.62 9.27
C SER A 185 -18.18 8.58 10.02
N ILE A 186 -18.09 8.71 11.36
CA ILE A 186 -17.42 7.71 12.20
C ILE A 186 -18.43 6.60 12.49
N MET A 187 -18.13 5.40 11.97
CA MET A 187 -18.97 4.20 12.04
C MET A 187 -18.76 3.39 13.32
N GLY A 188 -17.64 3.60 14.01
CA GLY A 188 -17.34 2.93 15.27
C GLY A 188 -15.92 3.21 15.74
N VAL A 189 -15.74 3.20 17.06
CA VAL A 189 -14.46 3.45 17.74
C VAL A 189 -14.16 2.28 18.67
N ILE A 190 -12.98 1.71 18.53
CA ILE A 190 -12.44 0.68 19.38
C ILE A 190 -11.28 1.30 20.16
N ASN A 191 -11.54 1.63 21.42
CA ASN A 191 -10.55 2.19 22.31
C ASN A 191 -9.88 1.10 23.12
N LEU A 192 -8.54 1.15 23.20
CA LEU A 192 -7.71 0.22 23.94
C LEU A 192 -7.03 0.97 25.08
N ASP A 193 -7.18 0.48 26.29
CA ASP A 193 -6.63 1.11 27.47
C ASP A 193 -6.27 0.04 28.50
N MET A 194 -4.98 -0.01 28.92
CA MET A 194 -4.47 -1.00 29.86
C MET A 194 -4.87 -2.44 29.48
N ILE A 195 -4.18 -3.03 28.54
CA ILE A 195 -4.58 -4.32 27.95
C ILE A 195 -3.56 -5.45 28.17
N SER A 196 -2.64 -5.30 29.12
CA SER A 196 -1.54 -6.25 29.30
C SER A 196 -1.44 -6.90 30.67
N TRP A 197 -2.21 -6.44 31.66
CA TRP A 197 -2.21 -7.00 33.01
C TRP A 197 -3.28 -8.07 33.22
N ASP A 198 -2.86 -9.21 33.76
CA ASP A 198 -3.70 -10.33 34.19
C ASP A 198 -2.82 -11.17 35.16
N SER A 199 -2.89 -10.80 36.46
CA SER A 199 -1.96 -11.32 37.46
C SER A 199 -2.21 -12.81 37.80
N ASN A 200 -3.45 -13.25 37.64
CA ASN A 200 -3.90 -14.57 37.96
C ASN A 200 -4.07 -15.50 36.76
N SER A 201 -3.83 -14.99 35.54
CA SER A 201 -3.90 -15.70 34.26
C SER A 201 -5.29 -16.32 33.96
N ASP A 202 -6.38 -15.68 34.44
CA ASP A 202 -7.73 -16.13 34.17
C ASP A 202 -8.35 -15.60 32.88
N ASN A 203 -7.60 -14.75 32.15
CA ASN A 203 -7.94 -14.16 30.85
C ASN A 203 -9.22 -13.34 30.87
N LYS A 204 -9.56 -12.69 31.98
CA LYS A 204 -10.71 -11.82 32.10
C LYS A 204 -10.38 -10.42 31.59
N ALA A 205 -11.35 -9.80 30.93
CA ALA A 205 -11.27 -8.42 30.47
C ALA A 205 -12.65 -7.80 30.44
N GLU A 206 -12.74 -6.47 30.38
CA GLU A 206 -13.98 -5.72 30.35
C GLU A 206 -14.17 -5.01 29.00
N ILE A 207 -15.44 -5.01 28.55
CA ILE A 207 -15.89 -4.19 27.43
C ILE A 207 -16.91 -3.20 27.99
N HIS A 208 -16.52 -1.93 28.05
CA HIS A 208 -17.43 -0.85 28.45
C HIS A 208 -18.24 -0.38 27.24
N THR A 209 -19.56 -0.34 27.42
CA THR A 209 -20.51 0.07 26.38
C THR A 209 -21.69 0.84 26.96
N ARG A 210 -22.38 1.59 26.11
CA ARG A 210 -23.65 2.28 26.43
C ARG A 210 -24.58 2.19 25.22
N PRO A 211 -25.90 2.39 25.40
CA PRO A 211 -26.85 2.45 24.28
C PRO A 211 -26.77 3.79 23.55
N ILE A 212 -25.55 4.12 23.07
CA ILE A 212 -25.25 5.32 22.27
C ILE A 212 -24.85 4.87 20.88
N ALA A 213 -25.53 5.35 19.87
CA ALA A 213 -25.38 4.96 18.47
C ALA A 213 -25.33 3.42 18.35
N ASN A 214 -24.27 2.86 17.73
CA ASN A 214 -24.12 1.41 17.55
C ASN A 214 -23.17 0.75 18.58
N SER A 215 -22.89 1.38 19.71
CA SER A 215 -21.92 0.84 20.71
C SER A 215 -22.26 -0.57 21.17
N ILE A 216 -23.56 -0.87 21.38
CA ILE A 216 -23.99 -2.24 21.77
C ILE A 216 -23.64 -3.24 20.65
N ALA A 217 -23.86 -2.89 19.39
CA ALA A 217 -23.52 -3.77 18.26
C ALA A 217 -22.00 -4.00 18.14
N LEU A 218 -21.18 -2.97 18.40
CA LEU A 218 -19.72 -3.09 18.46
C LEU A 218 -19.28 -4.08 19.54
N LYS A 219 -19.84 -3.95 20.74
CA LYS A 219 -19.61 -4.88 21.86
C LYS A 219 -20.03 -6.32 21.48
N ASP A 220 -21.23 -6.49 20.90
CA ASP A 220 -21.72 -7.82 20.50
C ASP A 220 -20.81 -8.45 19.43
N LEU A 221 -20.31 -7.66 18.48
CA LEU A 221 -19.36 -8.12 17.48
C LEU A 221 -18.01 -8.55 18.11
N MET A 222 -17.51 -7.79 19.09
CA MET A 222 -16.26 -8.19 19.79
C MET A 222 -16.41 -9.52 20.51
N LEU A 223 -17.54 -9.75 21.19
CA LEU A 223 -17.86 -11.05 21.82
C LEU A 223 -17.91 -12.19 20.77
N GLN A 224 -18.54 -11.93 19.63
CA GLN A 224 -18.61 -12.89 18.52
C GLN A 224 -17.22 -13.19 17.94
N VAL A 225 -16.39 -12.20 17.70
CA VAL A 225 -15.01 -12.36 17.22
C VAL A 225 -14.19 -13.21 18.18
N ASN A 226 -14.24 -12.92 19.49
CA ASN A 226 -13.56 -13.70 20.51
C ASN A 226 -13.94 -15.19 20.45
N THR A 227 -15.22 -15.47 20.32
CA THR A 227 -15.75 -16.86 20.27
C THR A 227 -15.44 -17.52 18.93
N LEU A 228 -15.73 -16.85 17.82
CA LEU A 228 -15.65 -17.38 16.46
C LEU A 228 -14.21 -17.76 16.08
N TYR A 229 -13.24 -16.94 16.48
CA TYR A 229 -11.82 -17.17 16.17
C TYR A 229 -11.04 -17.84 17.31
N GLY A 230 -11.74 -18.28 18.37
CA GLY A 230 -11.14 -19.05 19.45
C GLY A 230 -10.03 -18.31 20.22
N ILE A 231 -10.18 -16.98 20.43
CA ILE A 231 -9.13 -16.16 21.05
C ILE A 231 -8.96 -16.53 22.54
N GLY A 232 -10.08 -16.85 23.21
CA GLY A 232 -10.05 -17.42 24.55
C GLY A 232 -9.90 -16.39 25.67
N LEU A 233 -10.52 -15.23 25.51
CA LEU A 233 -10.76 -14.26 26.59
C LEU A 233 -12.12 -14.53 27.26
N THR A 234 -12.22 -14.19 28.54
CA THR A 234 -13.48 -14.11 29.27
C THR A 234 -13.89 -12.64 29.36
N LEU A 235 -14.71 -12.20 28.38
CA LEU A 235 -15.09 -10.80 28.23
C LEU A 235 -16.35 -10.46 29.04
N TYR A 236 -16.24 -9.57 29.99
CA TYR A 236 -17.33 -9.02 30.77
C TYR A 236 -17.88 -7.74 30.11
N THR A 237 -19.19 -7.63 30.05
CA THR A 237 -19.84 -6.43 29.53
C THR A 237 -20.22 -5.49 30.66
N ILE A 238 -19.70 -4.29 30.66
CA ILE A 238 -20.06 -3.22 31.60
C ILE A 238 -21.03 -2.25 30.87
N ASN A 239 -22.29 -2.23 31.31
CA ASN A 239 -23.34 -1.39 30.76
C ASN A 239 -24.27 -0.90 31.89
N PRO A 240 -24.33 0.43 32.20
CA PRO A 240 -23.61 1.50 31.50
C PRO A 240 -22.11 1.47 31.78
N GLY A 241 -21.31 1.57 30.70
CA GLY A 241 -19.88 1.66 30.79
C GLY A 241 -19.41 2.94 31.50
N ALA A 242 -18.22 2.88 32.07
CA ALA A 242 -17.56 4.04 32.66
C ALA A 242 -17.18 5.08 31.58
N THR A 243 -16.81 6.28 32.01
CA THR A 243 -16.48 7.43 31.13
C THR A 243 -15.10 8.00 31.41
N TYR A 244 -14.20 7.18 31.94
CA TYR A 244 -12.87 7.60 32.35
C TYR A 244 -11.80 7.45 31.27
N SER A 245 -12.10 6.93 30.09
CA SER A 245 -11.17 6.80 28.99
C SER A 245 -11.73 7.36 27.68
N ASP A 246 -10.92 7.45 26.63
CA ASP A 246 -11.12 8.20 25.38
C ASP A 246 -12.39 7.87 24.59
N HIS A 247 -12.92 6.63 24.71
CA HIS A 247 -14.20 6.25 24.10
C HIS A 247 -15.36 7.17 24.52
N ALA A 248 -15.32 7.74 25.74
CA ALA A 248 -16.35 8.63 26.26
C ALA A 248 -16.44 9.94 25.48
N SER A 249 -15.32 10.42 24.95
CA SER A 249 -15.26 11.60 24.08
C SER A 249 -16.13 11.44 22.83
N PHE A 250 -16.18 10.24 22.28
CA PHE A 250 -17.02 9.90 21.13
C PHE A 250 -18.48 9.70 21.51
N TRP A 251 -18.79 9.09 22.66
CA TRP A 251 -20.15 9.02 23.19
C TRP A 251 -20.74 10.40 23.38
N ASN A 252 -19.96 11.36 23.89
CA ASN A 252 -20.38 12.76 24.09
C ASN A 252 -20.74 13.46 22.75
N ARG A 253 -20.40 12.89 21.61
CA ARG A 253 -20.73 13.37 20.25
C ARG A 253 -21.69 12.43 19.52
N ASN A 254 -22.31 11.50 20.24
CA ASN A 254 -23.24 10.52 19.71
C ASN A 254 -22.64 9.59 18.65
N TYR A 255 -21.33 9.31 18.73
CA TYR A 255 -20.66 8.25 17.96
C TYR A 255 -20.67 6.95 18.76
N GLY A 256 -20.78 5.81 18.07
CA GLY A 256 -20.62 4.51 18.67
C GLY A 256 -19.17 4.22 19.05
N ALA A 257 -18.94 3.82 20.29
CA ALA A 257 -17.62 3.49 20.80
C ALA A 257 -17.68 2.37 21.84
N ILE A 258 -16.60 1.65 22.01
CA ILE A 258 -16.38 0.72 23.14
C ILE A 258 -14.97 0.90 23.67
N LEU A 259 -14.80 0.61 24.97
CA LEU A 259 -13.50 0.47 25.61
C LEU A 259 -13.25 -1.01 25.86
N LEU A 260 -12.08 -1.50 25.46
CA LEU A 260 -11.52 -2.78 25.90
C LEU A 260 -10.42 -2.48 26.91
N ILE A 261 -10.54 -3.05 28.11
CA ILE A 261 -9.62 -2.81 29.23
C ILE A 261 -9.46 -4.10 30.05
N GLU A 262 -8.40 -4.20 30.84
CA GLU A 262 -8.20 -5.25 31.81
C GLU A 262 -9.34 -5.35 32.82
N TYR A 263 -9.37 -6.43 33.60
CA TYR A 263 -10.46 -6.72 34.51
C TYR A 263 -10.31 -5.93 35.82
N ASP A 264 -11.32 -5.09 36.16
CA ASP A 264 -11.30 -4.18 37.32
C ASP A 264 -10.96 -4.87 38.65
N SER A 265 -11.40 -6.13 38.85
CA SER A 265 -11.10 -6.87 40.10
C SER A 265 -9.67 -7.44 40.17
N ASP A 266 -8.93 -7.42 39.07
CA ASP A 266 -7.49 -7.75 38.98
C ASP A 266 -6.74 -6.60 38.29
N PHE A 267 -6.95 -5.39 38.76
CA PHE A 267 -6.40 -4.16 38.17
C PHE A 267 -4.89 -4.05 38.42
N ASN A 268 -4.16 -3.43 37.49
CA ASN A 268 -2.71 -3.25 37.59
C ASN A 268 -2.28 -2.54 38.87
N ALA A 269 -1.59 -3.27 39.75
CA ALA A 269 -1.13 -2.75 41.03
C ALA A 269 -0.10 -1.62 40.91
N TYR A 270 0.49 -1.42 39.75
CA TYR A 270 1.49 -0.39 39.47
C TYR A 270 0.93 0.82 38.70
N TYR A 271 -0.39 0.86 38.49
CA TYR A 271 -1.09 1.97 37.84
C TYR A 271 -0.65 3.34 38.36
N HIS A 272 -0.32 4.26 37.47
CA HIS A 272 0.16 5.60 37.76
C HIS A 272 1.45 5.67 38.63
N THR A 273 2.29 4.65 38.56
CA THR A 273 3.56 4.61 39.30
C THR A 273 4.77 4.44 38.37
N THR A 274 5.95 4.72 38.87
CA THR A 274 7.22 4.46 38.17
C THR A 274 7.53 2.96 38.00
N ASN A 275 6.67 2.09 38.54
CA ASN A 275 6.78 0.64 38.43
C ASN A 275 5.83 0.04 37.39
N ASP A 276 5.07 0.84 36.66
CA ASP A 276 4.32 0.34 35.50
C ASP A 276 5.31 0.02 34.36
N LYS A 277 5.75 -1.24 34.30
CA LYS A 277 6.84 -1.72 33.44
C LYS A 277 6.47 -3.00 32.71
N VAL A 278 7.01 -3.15 31.51
CA VAL A 278 6.76 -4.29 30.61
C VAL A 278 7.13 -5.65 31.22
N GLN A 279 8.01 -5.69 32.21
CA GLN A 279 8.39 -6.93 32.91
C GLN A 279 7.24 -7.60 33.67
N TYR A 280 6.17 -6.85 33.95
CA TYR A 280 4.99 -7.34 34.70
C TYR A 280 3.83 -7.76 33.80
N PHE A 281 4.02 -7.65 32.49
CA PHE A 281 2.98 -8.05 31.51
C PHE A 281 2.69 -9.54 31.55
N ASN A 282 1.42 -9.90 31.47
CA ASN A 282 1.02 -11.24 31.05
C ASN A 282 1.01 -11.27 29.51
N LEU A 283 2.15 -11.65 28.91
CA LEU A 283 2.33 -11.62 27.45
C LEU A 283 1.31 -12.48 26.68
N PRO A 284 0.92 -13.69 27.11
CA PRO A 284 -0.17 -14.44 26.48
C PRO A 284 -1.51 -13.71 26.51
N TYR A 285 -1.85 -13.05 27.62
CA TYR A 285 -3.06 -12.24 27.74
C TYR A 285 -3.01 -11.03 26.84
N TYR A 286 -1.92 -10.26 26.85
CA TYR A 286 -1.70 -9.10 26.00
C TYR A 286 -1.86 -9.43 24.50
N LEU A 287 -1.32 -10.60 24.08
CA LEU A 287 -1.52 -11.08 22.71
C LEU A 287 -2.99 -11.36 22.40
N LYS A 288 -3.76 -11.93 23.35
CA LYS A 288 -5.19 -12.19 23.16
C LYS A 288 -6.00 -10.90 23.07
N MET A 289 -5.71 -9.91 23.92
CA MET A 289 -6.34 -8.58 23.90
C MET A 289 -6.09 -7.87 22.56
N SER A 290 -4.84 -7.91 22.08
CA SER A 290 -4.50 -7.39 20.76
C SER A 290 -5.21 -8.14 19.63
N LYS A 291 -5.26 -9.47 19.69
CA LYS A 291 -5.94 -10.31 18.68
C LYS A 291 -7.43 -10.02 18.56
N VAL A 292 -8.15 -9.86 19.68
CA VAL A 292 -9.59 -9.56 19.62
C VAL A 292 -9.82 -8.17 19.03
N SER A 293 -8.95 -7.20 19.36
CA SER A 293 -9.00 -5.84 18.81
C SER A 293 -8.73 -5.81 17.30
N PHE A 294 -7.78 -6.62 16.83
CA PHE A 294 -7.49 -6.73 15.40
C PHE A 294 -8.64 -7.42 14.65
N GLY A 295 -9.18 -8.49 15.22
CA GLY A 295 -10.28 -9.23 14.63
C GLY A 295 -11.54 -8.39 14.45
N ILE A 296 -11.92 -7.58 15.46
CA ILE A 296 -13.11 -6.72 15.35
C ILE A 296 -12.89 -5.62 14.30
N VAL A 297 -11.75 -4.92 14.31
CA VAL A 297 -11.49 -3.84 13.33
C VAL A 297 -11.39 -4.39 11.93
N ALA A 298 -10.70 -5.51 11.72
CA ALA A 298 -10.60 -6.17 10.43
C ALA A 298 -11.98 -6.60 9.88
N THR A 299 -12.87 -7.06 10.76
CA THR A 299 -14.26 -7.41 10.40
C THR A 299 -15.08 -6.17 10.04
N LEU A 300 -15.00 -5.10 10.84
CA LEU A 300 -15.72 -3.86 10.63
C LEU A 300 -15.28 -3.14 9.36
N ALA A 301 -13.97 -3.11 9.10
CA ALA A 301 -13.40 -2.47 7.92
C ALA A 301 -13.52 -3.33 6.65
N ASP A 302 -14.01 -4.58 6.79
CA ASP A 302 -14.13 -5.56 5.71
C ASP A 302 -12.80 -5.73 4.96
N LEU A 303 -11.75 -6.10 5.75
CA LEU A 303 -10.41 -6.29 5.21
C LEU A 303 -10.37 -7.53 4.30
N THR A 304 -9.76 -7.38 3.14
CA THR A 304 -9.57 -8.45 2.16
C THR A 304 -8.10 -8.53 1.76
N GLN A 305 -7.67 -9.70 1.31
CA GLN A 305 -6.32 -9.85 0.77
C GLN A 305 -6.12 -8.87 -0.38
N ILE A 306 -4.92 -8.28 -0.43
CA ILE A 306 -4.46 -7.63 -1.65
C ILE A 306 -4.30 -8.75 -2.68
N VAL A 307 -5.25 -8.85 -3.61
CA VAL A 307 -5.10 -9.73 -4.76
C VAL A 307 -4.28 -8.92 -5.76
N PRO A 308 -3.07 -9.36 -6.12
CA PRO A 308 -2.34 -8.76 -7.23
C PRO A 308 -3.23 -8.74 -8.46
N VAL A 309 -2.98 -7.85 -9.42
CA VAL A 309 -3.72 -7.80 -10.67
C VAL A 309 -3.88 -9.22 -11.22
N GLU A 310 -5.11 -9.70 -11.28
CA GLU A 310 -5.39 -11.01 -11.85
C GLU A 310 -5.46 -10.86 -13.36
N LEU A 311 -4.38 -11.24 -14.03
CA LEU A 311 -4.31 -11.27 -15.49
C LEU A 311 -5.18 -12.41 -16.00
N LEU A 312 -6.30 -12.08 -16.65
CA LEU A 312 -7.23 -13.08 -17.22
C LEU A 312 -6.72 -13.66 -18.53
N ALA A 313 -6.09 -12.83 -19.36
CA ALA A 313 -5.57 -13.21 -20.65
C ALA A 313 -4.37 -12.33 -21.03
N PHE A 314 -3.40 -12.92 -21.70
CA PHE A 314 -2.33 -12.21 -22.38
C PHE A 314 -1.97 -12.98 -23.66
N THR A 315 -2.08 -12.32 -24.82
CA THR A 315 -1.88 -12.93 -26.12
C THR A 315 -1.06 -12.02 -27.03
N ALA A 316 -0.35 -12.65 -27.98
CA ALA A 316 0.42 -11.97 -29.00
C ALA A 316 0.02 -12.52 -30.38
N SER A 317 -0.12 -11.66 -31.38
CA SER A 317 -0.39 -12.04 -32.77
C SER A 317 0.35 -11.13 -33.75
N VAL A 318 0.79 -11.68 -34.88
CA VAL A 318 1.45 -10.88 -35.93
C VAL A 318 0.43 -10.42 -36.95
N LYS A 319 0.49 -9.12 -37.29
CA LYS A 319 -0.32 -8.51 -38.32
C LYS A 319 0.49 -7.45 -39.06
N ASN A 320 0.66 -7.62 -40.37
CA ASN A 320 1.41 -6.67 -41.19
C ASN A 320 2.83 -6.32 -40.69
N SER A 321 3.58 -7.33 -40.24
CA SER A 321 4.91 -7.15 -39.63
C SER A 321 4.96 -6.45 -38.28
N GLU A 322 3.82 -6.13 -37.70
CA GLU A 322 3.68 -5.64 -36.33
C GLU A 322 3.19 -6.77 -35.43
N VAL A 323 3.48 -6.68 -34.13
CA VAL A 323 2.96 -7.60 -33.12
C VAL A 323 1.91 -6.89 -32.30
N GLU A 324 0.66 -7.35 -32.42
CA GLU A 324 -0.41 -6.90 -31.58
C GLU A 324 -0.45 -7.73 -30.27
N LEU A 325 -0.33 -7.06 -29.16
CA LEU A 325 -0.43 -7.63 -27.82
C LEU A 325 -1.76 -7.20 -27.21
N LEU A 326 -2.51 -8.18 -26.71
CA LEU A 326 -3.80 -7.96 -26.06
C LEU A 326 -3.78 -8.62 -24.68
N TRP A 327 -4.23 -7.92 -23.67
CA TRP A 327 -4.42 -8.50 -22.34
C TRP A 327 -5.64 -7.93 -21.64
N SER A 328 -6.11 -8.65 -20.64
CA SER A 328 -7.19 -8.22 -19.77
C SER A 328 -6.94 -8.60 -18.33
N THR A 329 -7.43 -7.77 -17.42
CA THR A 329 -7.35 -7.97 -15.98
C THR A 329 -8.74 -8.18 -15.40
N ALA A 330 -8.90 -9.07 -14.41
CA ALA A 330 -10.17 -9.26 -13.69
C ALA A 330 -10.40 -8.13 -12.69
N SER A 331 -9.31 -7.69 -12.06
CA SER A 331 -9.28 -6.59 -11.12
C SER A 331 -7.89 -5.96 -11.13
N GLU A 332 -7.79 -4.72 -10.69
CA GLU A 332 -6.52 -4.02 -10.51
C GLU A 332 -6.53 -3.34 -9.15
N LEU A 333 -5.37 -3.32 -8.50
CA LEU A 333 -5.17 -2.58 -7.30
C LEU A 333 -3.85 -1.85 -7.36
N ASN A 334 -3.89 -0.55 -7.11
CA ASN A 334 -2.71 0.31 -7.07
C ASN A 334 -1.85 0.24 -8.35
N ASN A 335 -2.40 -0.27 -9.45
CA ASN A 335 -1.71 -0.53 -10.71
C ASN A 335 -1.39 0.79 -11.43
N MET A 336 -0.11 1.18 -11.46
CA MET A 336 0.38 2.31 -12.26
C MET A 336 0.32 1.98 -13.76
N GLY A 337 0.66 0.75 -14.14
CA GLY A 337 0.63 0.31 -15.53
C GLY A 337 1.49 -0.92 -15.80
N PHE A 338 1.68 -1.16 -17.09
CA PHE A 338 2.39 -2.32 -17.62
C PHE A 338 3.55 -1.85 -18.50
N GLU A 339 4.79 -2.20 -18.14
CA GLU A 339 5.89 -2.21 -19.09
C GLU A 339 5.77 -3.46 -19.98
N ILE A 340 5.83 -3.25 -21.27
CA ILE A 340 5.84 -4.33 -22.25
C ILE A 340 7.30 -4.67 -22.54
N GLU A 341 7.68 -5.90 -22.25
CA GLU A 341 9.03 -6.36 -22.46
C GLU A 341 9.09 -7.44 -23.56
N ARG A 342 10.07 -7.31 -24.45
CA ARG A 342 10.32 -8.23 -25.56
C ARG A 342 11.66 -8.91 -25.44
N SER A 343 11.75 -10.20 -25.82
CA SER A 343 12.99 -10.95 -26.02
C SER A 343 12.96 -11.64 -27.38
N ILE A 344 14.14 -11.84 -27.97
CA ILE A 344 14.32 -12.55 -29.22
C ILE A 344 14.77 -14.00 -29.02
N ASP A 345 15.18 -14.38 -27.83
CA ASP A 345 15.70 -15.71 -27.48
C ASP A 345 14.84 -16.44 -26.42
N GLY A 346 13.85 -15.76 -25.85
CA GLY A 346 12.95 -16.32 -24.86
C GLY A 346 13.57 -16.60 -23.49
N GLN A 347 14.83 -16.17 -23.30
CA GLN A 347 15.55 -16.28 -22.03
C GLN A 347 15.52 -14.94 -21.28
N ASP A 348 16.49 -14.68 -20.44
CA ASP A 348 16.48 -13.52 -19.52
C ASP A 348 16.77 -12.15 -20.20
N ASN A 349 16.94 -12.10 -21.51
CA ASN A 349 17.29 -10.87 -22.25
C ASN A 349 16.05 -10.11 -22.70
N PHE A 350 15.16 -9.77 -21.77
CA PHE A 350 13.99 -8.93 -22.05
C PHE A 350 14.36 -7.45 -22.05
N VAL A 351 13.87 -6.71 -23.05
CA VAL A 351 14.01 -5.26 -23.16
C VAL A 351 12.64 -4.61 -23.20
N THR A 352 12.48 -3.51 -22.46
CA THR A 352 11.25 -2.72 -22.48
C THR A 352 11.04 -2.08 -23.83
N VAL A 353 9.90 -2.33 -24.47
CA VAL A 353 9.50 -1.81 -25.78
C VAL A 353 8.36 -0.82 -25.70
N GLY A 354 7.67 -0.71 -24.56
CA GLY A 354 6.59 0.24 -24.33
C GLY A 354 6.07 0.23 -22.92
N PHE A 355 5.13 1.16 -22.66
CA PHE A 355 4.39 1.25 -21.40
C PHE A 355 2.92 1.59 -21.70
N VAL A 356 2.02 0.96 -20.97
CA VAL A 356 0.58 1.23 -21.03
C VAL A 356 0.08 1.51 -19.62
N GLU A 357 -0.56 2.68 -19.43
CA GLU A 357 -1.10 3.10 -18.13
C GLU A 357 -2.19 2.13 -17.65
N GLY A 358 -2.15 1.79 -16.34
CA GLY A 358 -3.16 1.02 -15.66
C GLY A 358 -4.39 1.86 -15.27
N LYS A 359 -5.38 1.21 -14.66
CA LYS A 359 -6.60 1.90 -14.16
C LYS A 359 -6.51 2.22 -12.66
N GLY A 360 -5.33 2.12 -12.06
CA GLY A 360 -5.14 2.30 -10.62
C GLY A 360 -5.80 1.17 -9.84
N SER A 361 -6.94 1.42 -9.23
CA SER A 361 -7.74 0.40 -8.55
C SER A 361 -9.10 0.24 -9.24
N SER A 362 -9.38 -0.97 -9.72
CA SER A 362 -10.61 -1.33 -10.42
C SER A 362 -11.03 -2.75 -10.06
N THR A 363 -12.31 -2.96 -9.81
CA THR A 363 -12.93 -4.28 -9.62
C THR A 363 -13.65 -4.78 -10.87
N GLU A 364 -13.52 -4.04 -11.97
CA GLU A 364 -14.10 -4.39 -13.26
C GLU A 364 -13.03 -4.98 -14.18
N ILE A 365 -13.45 -5.76 -15.16
CA ILE A 365 -12.57 -6.28 -16.19
C ILE A 365 -12.07 -5.12 -17.06
N ASN A 366 -10.75 -4.95 -17.15
CA ASN A 366 -10.13 -3.96 -18.01
C ASN A 366 -9.44 -4.65 -19.18
N TYR A 367 -9.51 -4.01 -20.35
CA TYR A 367 -8.91 -4.49 -21.59
C TYR A 367 -7.83 -3.52 -22.05
N TYR A 368 -6.71 -4.08 -22.50
CA TYR A 368 -5.52 -3.33 -22.93
C TYR A 368 -5.00 -3.87 -24.24
N SER A 369 -4.34 -3.00 -24.99
CA SER A 369 -3.65 -3.36 -26.22
C SER A 369 -2.36 -2.57 -26.36
N PHE A 370 -1.38 -3.17 -27.01
CA PHE A 370 -0.14 -2.53 -27.42
C PHE A 370 0.31 -3.10 -28.76
N THR A 371 0.81 -2.25 -29.65
CA THR A 371 1.37 -2.67 -30.94
C THR A 371 2.87 -2.43 -30.91
N ASP A 372 3.64 -3.51 -31.00
CA ASP A 372 5.09 -3.45 -31.17
C ASP A 372 5.44 -3.54 -32.66
N ASN A 373 6.42 -2.74 -33.06
CA ASN A 373 6.99 -2.82 -34.41
C ASN A 373 8.45 -3.26 -34.32
N PRO A 374 8.70 -4.58 -34.24
CA PRO A 374 10.03 -5.11 -34.05
C PRO A 374 10.90 -4.86 -35.29
N GLN A 375 11.93 -4.00 -35.15
CA GLN A 375 12.93 -3.79 -36.20
C GLN A 375 14.01 -4.88 -36.13
N VAL A 376 13.61 -6.15 -36.10
CA VAL A 376 14.50 -7.32 -36.01
C VAL A 376 14.30 -8.22 -37.19
N SER A 377 15.36 -8.91 -37.62
CA SER A 377 15.31 -9.85 -38.71
C SER A 377 16.12 -11.12 -38.41
N GLY A 378 15.79 -12.19 -39.12
CA GLY A 378 16.42 -13.49 -38.88
C GLY A 378 15.99 -14.11 -37.55
N VAL A 379 14.90 -13.62 -36.95
CA VAL A 379 14.30 -14.15 -35.75
C VAL A 379 12.99 -14.81 -36.13
N ASN A 380 12.85 -16.08 -35.79
CA ASN A 380 11.65 -16.86 -36.14
C ASN A 380 10.59 -16.80 -35.07
N GLN A 381 10.95 -16.36 -33.86
CA GLN A 381 10.03 -16.20 -32.72
C GLN A 381 10.37 -14.95 -31.93
N LEU A 382 9.33 -14.27 -31.44
CA LEU A 382 9.43 -13.19 -30.46
C LEU A 382 8.70 -13.61 -29.21
N TYR A 383 9.22 -13.20 -28.07
CA TYR A 383 8.72 -13.51 -26.75
C TYR A 383 8.36 -12.20 -26.05
N TYR A 384 7.21 -12.16 -25.40
CA TYR A 384 6.73 -11.00 -24.68
C TYR A 384 6.29 -11.36 -23.27
N ARG A 385 6.52 -10.44 -22.34
CA ARG A 385 5.93 -10.47 -21.02
C ARG A 385 5.49 -9.06 -20.62
N LEU A 386 4.55 -9.00 -19.71
CA LEU A 386 4.15 -7.76 -19.06
C LEU A 386 4.89 -7.68 -17.71
N LYS A 387 5.44 -6.53 -17.40
CA LYS A 387 5.89 -6.16 -16.06
C LYS A 387 4.88 -5.16 -15.53
N GLN A 388 3.98 -5.62 -14.71
CA GLN A 388 3.04 -4.77 -14.00
C GLN A 388 3.79 -4.00 -12.91
N ILE A 389 3.52 -2.70 -12.79
CA ILE A 389 4.15 -1.82 -11.80
C ILE A 389 3.05 -1.11 -11.03
N ASP A 390 3.15 -1.11 -9.70
CA ASP A 390 2.25 -0.40 -8.81
C ASP A 390 2.78 1.02 -8.51
N PHE A 391 1.90 1.91 -8.02
CA PHE A 391 2.29 3.30 -7.69
C PHE A 391 3.36 3.41 -6.60
N ASP A 392 3.55 2.38 -5.80
CA ASP A 392 4.61 2.30 -4.78
C ASP A 392 5.95 1.79 -5.34
N GLY A 393 6.00 1.43 -6.64
CA GLY A 393 7.18 0.91 -7.34
C GLY A 393 7.39 -0.60 -7.21
N THR A 394 6.53 -1.32 -6.49
CA THR A 394 6.53 -2.79 -6.52
C THR A 394 6.10 -3.29 -7.89
N PHE A 395 6.56 -4.47 -8.29
CA PHE A 395 6.23 -5.02 -9.60
C PHE A 395 6.11 -6.54 -9.60
N SER A 396 5.39 -7.04 -10.59
CA SER A 396 5.27 -8.48 -10.89
C SER A 396 5.32 -8.73 -12.39
N TYR A 397 5.68 -9.98 -12.79
CA TYR A 397 5.72 -10.38 -14.19
C TYR A 397 4.58 -11.31 -14.56
N SER A 398 4.03 -11.14 -15.77
CA SER A 398 3.13 -12.12 -16.37
C SER A 398 3.88 -13.39 -16.79
N HIS A 399 3.13 -14.41 -17.20
CA HIS A 399 3.70 -15.49 -18.02
C HIS A 399 4.22 -14.92 -19.35
N VAL A 400 5.19 -15.62 -19.96
CA VAL A 400 5.72 -15.27 -21.27
C VAL A 400 4.79 -15.83 -22.34
N VAL A 401 4.42 -15.00 -23.32
CA VAL A 401 3.78 -15.42 -24.57
C VAL A 401 4.80 -15.35 -25.70
N ASN A 402 4.65 -16.23 -26.68
CA ASN A 402 5.49 -16.20 -27.89
C ASN A 402 4.63 -16.12 -29.15
N VAL A 403 5.24 -15.62 -30.22
CA VAL A 403 4.62 -15.52 -31.52
C VAL A 403 5.65 -15.84 -32.61
N SER A 404 5.23 -16.62 -33.63
CA SER A 404 6.06 -16.82 -34.80
C SER A 404 6.17 -15.51 -35.59
N TYR A 405 7.40 -15.07 -35.87
CA TYR A 405 7.70 -13.80 -36.52
C TYR A 405 8.49 -14.04 -37.81
N ASP A 406 7.86 -14.70 -38.76
CA ASP A 406 8.44 -15.00 -40.07
C ASP A 406 8.32 -13.77 -41.01
N VAL A 407 8.82 -12.62 -40.56
CA VAL A 407 8.81 -11.43 -41.39
C VAL A 407 10.09 -11.43 -42.23
N PHE A 408 9.94 -11.52 -43.55
CA PHE A 408 11.05 -11.27 -44.46
C PHE A 408 11.46 -9.81 -44.31
N ALA A 409 12.53 -9.58 -43.56
CA ALA A 409 13.06 -8.26 -43.38
C ALA A 409 13.52 -7.67 -44.69
N GLU A 410 13.08 -6.46 -45.01
CA GLU A 410 13.62 -5.67 -46.11
C GLU A 410 14.90 -4.94 -45.67
N PHE A 411 15.70 -4.47 -46.64
CA PHE A 411 16.79 -3.55 -46.34
C PHE A 411 16.22 -2.27 -45.70
N VAL A 412 16.85 -1.79 -44.64
CA VAL A 412 16.45 -0.53 -43.98
C VAL A 412 17.63 0.41 -43.97
N LEU A 413 17.39 1.68 -44.33
CA LEU A 413 18.32 2.77 -44.13
C LEU A 413 17.72 3.74 -43.11
N GLY A 414 18.34 3.86 -41.94
CA GLY A 414 17.91 4.76 -40.88
C GLY A 414 18.15 6.24 -41.21
N GLN A 415 17.44 7.14 -40.56
CA GLN A 415 17.77 8.56 -40.56
C GLN A 415 19.03 8.78 -39.74
N ASN A 416 19.98 9.57 -40.27
CA ASN A 416 21.20 9.90 -39.55
C ASN A 416 20.90 10.69 -38.27
N TYR A 417 21.64 10.42 -37.21
CA TYR A 417 21.52 11.12 -35.93
C TYR A 417 22.90 11.47 -35.35
N PRO A 418 23.11 12.72 -34.91
CA PRO A 418 22.18 13.89 -35.01
C PRO A 418 21.94 14.31 -36.46
N ASN A 419 20.80 15.00 -36.72
CA ASN A 419 20.51 15.68 -37.97
C ASN A 419 19.62 16.92 -37.65
N PRO A 420 20.09 18.17 -37.84
CA PRO A 420 21.40 18.55 -38.37
C PRO A 420 22.59 18.16 -37.49
N PHE A 421 23.81 18.10 -38.08
CA PHE A 421 25.01 17.65 -37.38
C PHE A 421 26.26 18.51 -37.67
N ASN A 422 27.25 18.43 -36.75
CA ASN A 422 28.55 19.11 -36.84
C ASN A 422 29.62 18.36 -36.02
N PRO A 423 30.73 17.93 -36.56
CA PRO A 423 30.95 17.63 -37.97
C PRO A 423 30.55 16.18 -38.29
N SER A 424 30.16 15.35 -37.29
CA SER A 424 29.93 13.89 -37.46
C SER A 424 28.49 13.51 -37.14
N THR A 425 28.03 12.42 -37.77
CA THR A 425 26.72 11.82 -37.55
C THR A 425 26.86 10.29 -37.72
N ARG A 426 25.84 9.58 -37.17
CA ARG A 426 25.73 8.12 -37.29
C ARG A 426 24.58 7.76 -38.19
N ILE A 427 24.80 6.76 -39.07
CA ILE A 427 23.80 6.21 -39.97
C ILE A 427 23.64 4.74 -39.65
N ASN A 428 22.48 4.33 -39.21
CA ASN A 428 22.13 2.95 -38.97
C ASN A 428 21.49 2.35 -40.20
N TYR A 429 21.82 1.12 -40.55
CA TYR A 429 21.20 0.36 -41.63
C TYR A 429 21.10 -1.13 -41.29
N PHE A 430 20.14 -1.76 -41.95
CA PHE A 430 19.88 -3.18 -41.75
C PHE A 430 19.97 -3.95 -43.08
N VAL A 431 20.61 -5.12 -43.05
CA VAL A 431 20.79 -6.05 -44.15
C VAL A 431 20.04 -7.35 -43.86
N PRO A 432 18.97 -7.69 -44.62
CA PRO A 432 18.12 -8.86 -44.31
C PRO A 432 18.73 -10.22 -44.68
N LYS A 433 19.61 -10.24 -45.64
CA LYS A 433 20.37 -11.41 -46.14
C LYS A 433 21.77 -10.98 -46.61
N GLU A 434 22.71 -11.89 -46.65
CA GLU A 434 24.02 -11.58 -47.22
C GLU A 434 23.89 -10.95 -48.61
N SER A 435 24.37 -9.74 -48.77
CA SER A 435 24.22 -8.93 -49.95
C SER A 435 25.35 -7.92 -50.10
N PHE A 436 25.67 -7.58 -51.37
CA PHE A 436 26.59 -6.49 -51.66
C PHE A 436 25.86 -5.16 -51.40
N VAL A 437 26.38 -4.37 -50.46
CA VAL A 437 25.75 -3.12 -49.99
C VAL A 437 26.66 -1.95 -50.33
N SER A 438 26.09 -0.93 -50.96
CA SER A 438 26.77 0.35 -51.23
C SER A 438 26.00 1.49 -50.54
N ILE A 439 26.70 2.35 -49.78
CA ILE A 439 26.14 3.58 -49.21
C ILE A 439 26.98 4.74 -49.68
N LYS A 440 26.38 5.67 -50.44
CA LYS A 440 27.04 6.82 -51.04
C LYS A 440 26.37 8.11 -50.61
N VAL A 441 27.17 9.17 -50.49
CA VAL A 441 26.73 10.55 -50.17
C VAL A 441 26.78 11.38 -51.46
N TYR A 442 25.71 12.17 -51.62
CA TYR A 442 25.52 13.09 -52.76
C TYR A 442 25.28 14.49 -52.30
N ASP A 443 25.74 15.47 -53.06
CA ASP A 443 25.37 16.85 -52.88
C ASP A 443 23.93 17.15 -53.35
N PHE A 444 23.47 18.41 -53.23
CA PHE A 444 22.11 18.80 -53.61
C PHE A 444 21.88 18.81 -55.15
N LEU A 445 22.96 18.73 -55.96
CA LEU A 445 22.89 18.63 -57.42
C LEU A 445 22.94 17.15 -57.90
N GLY A 446 23.06 16.21 -56.97
CA GLY A 446 23.19 14.77 -57.28
C GLY A 446 24.60 14.31 -57.59
N GLY A 447 25.62 15.16 -57.43
CA GLY A 447 27.02 14.78 -57.54
C GLY A 447 27.47 13.88 -56.38
N GLU A 448 28.13 12.72 -56.68
CA GLU A 448 28.69 11.87 -55.65
C GLU A 448 29.83 12.60 -54.91
N VAL A 449 29.68 12.69 -53.57
CA VAL A 449 30.63 13.36 -52.67
C VAL A 449 31.61 12.36 -52.10
N THR A 450 31.09 11.23 -51.63
CA THR A 450 31.90 10.16 -51.05
C THR A 450 31.14 8.84 -51.01
N THR A 451 31.84 7.73 -50.97
CA THR A 451 31.29 6.39 -50.68
C THR A 451 31.63 6.02 -49.26
N LEU A 452 30.60 5.75 -48.45
CA LEU A 452 30.75 5.37 -47.02
C LEU A 452 30.94 3.85 -46.86
N LEU A 453 30.29 3.07 -47.73
CA LEU A 453 30.34 1.61 -47.73
C LEU A 453 30.24 1.08 -49.15
N ASN A 454 30.98 0.01 -49.43
CA ASN A 454 30.91 -0.65 -50.72
C ASN A 454 31.49 -2.08 -50.61
N GLU A 455 30.77 -2.98 -49.89
CA GLU A 455 31.22 -4.34 -49.60
C GLU A 455 30.07 -5.29 -49.35
N THR A 456 30.34 -6.59 -49.32
CA THR A 456 29.39 -7.62 -48.94
C THR A 456 29.18 -7.59 -47.41
N LYS A 457 27.95 -7.53 -46.98
CA LYS A 457 27.55 -7.62 -45.58
C LYS A 457 26.65 -8.84 -45.35
N SER A 458 26.91 -9.54 -44.25
CA SER A 458 26.02 -10.59 -43.77
C SER A 458 24.72 -10.00 -43.22
N THR A 459 23.72 -10.83 -42.93
CA THR A 459 22.52 -10.41 -42.23
C THR A 459 22.86 -9.74 -40.91
N GLY A 460 22.26 -8.53 -40.65
CA GLY A 460 22.51 -7.83 -39.41
C GLY A 460 22.24 -6.35 -39.47
N SER A 461 22.24 -5.71 -38.30
CA SER A 461 22.21 -4.28 -38.10
C SER A 461 23.60 -3.70 -38.02
N TYR A 462 23.82 -2.58 -38.69
CA TYR A 462 25.14 -1.95 -38.82
C TYR A 462 25.04 -0.45 -38.58
N GLU A 463 26.13 0.15 -38.12
CA GLU A 463 26.28 1.58 -37.93
C GLU A 463 27.50 2.08 -38.70
N ILE A 464 27.36 3.22 -39.37
CA ILE A 464 28.47 3.93 -40.02
C ILE A 464 28.55 5.33 -39.38
N VAL A 465 29.76 5.71 -38.99
CA VAL A 465 30.05 7.09 -38.59
C VAL A 465 30.52 7.87 -39.83
N PHE A 466 29.81 8.94 -40.13
CA PHE A 466 30.16 9.87 -41.19
C PHE A 466 30.73 11.17 -40.61
N ASP A 467 31.97 11.48 -40.99
CA ASP A 467 32.65 12.74 -40.68
C ASP A 467 32.64 13.68 -41.92
N ALA A 468 31.93 14.78 -41.79
CA ALA A 468 31.77 15.80 -42.83
C ALA A 468 32.66 17.02 -42.58
N SER A 469 33.76 16.89 -41.83
CA SER A 469 34.66 18.03 -41.50
C SER A 469 35.16 18.80 -42.73
N ASN A 470 35.31 18.13 -43.87
CA ASN A 470 35.81 18.70 -45.13
C ASN A 470 34.70 19.19 -46.07
N LEU A 471 33.43 19.08 -45.68
CA LEU A 471 32.30 19.47 -46.51
C LEU A 471 31.70 20.82 -46.03
N PRO A 472 31.23 21.68 -46.90
CA PRO A 472 30.56 22.93 -46.54
C PRO A 472 29.20 22.64 -45.87
N SER A 473 28.71 23.63 -45.08
CA SER A 473 27.35 23.58 -44.57
C SER A 473 26.35 23.50 -45.73
N GLY A 474 25.34 22.64 -45.60
CA GLY A 474 24.36 22.46 -46.67
C GLY A 474 23.51 21.21 -46.51
N THR A 475 22.66 20.99 -47.50
CA THR A 475 21.84 19.77 -47.62
C THR A 475 22.58 18.75 -48.48
N TYR A 476 22.64 17.53 -47.95
CA TYR A 476 23.19 16.36 -48.63
C TYR A 476 22.21 15.21 -48.57
N PHE A 477 22.43 14.23 -49.41
CA PHE A 477 21.66 13.00 -49.46
C PHE A 477 22.56 11.80 -49.33
N TYR A 478 22.09 10.72 -48.71
CA TYR A 478 22.82 9.45 -48.73
C TYR A 478 21.88 8.35 -49.18
N THR A 479 22.40 7.43 -50.01
CA THR A 479 21.63 6.37 -50.65
C THR A 479 22.26 5.03 -50.32
N LEU A 480 21.43 4.11 -49.83
CA LEU A 480 21.74 2.71 -49.74
C LEU A 480 21.25 1.99 -50.98
N ILE A 481 22.12 1.22 -51.61
CA ILE A 481 21.83 0.34 -52.75
C ILE A 481 22.27 -1.08 -52.37
N ALA A 482 21.37 -2.05 -52.48
CA ALA A 482 21.65 -3.45 -52.25
C ALA A 482 20.69 -4.31 -53.06
N ASP A 483 21.20 -5.23 -53.88
CA ASP A 483 20.43 -6.02 -54.84
C ASP A 483 19.48 -5.11 -55.68
N ASN A 484 18.18 -5.33 -55.60
CA ASN A 484 17.16 -4.52 -56.27
C ASN A 484 16.56 -3.40 -55.37
N TYR A 485 17.12 -3.19 -54.18
CA TYR A 485 16.67 -2.20 -53.23
C TYR A 485 17.49 -0.93 -53.31
N SER A 486 16.84 0.21 -53.31
CA SER A 486 17.48 1.53 -53.23
C SER A 486 16.65 2.48 -52.42
N THR A 487 17.24 3.11 -51.43
CA THR A 487 16.57 4.15 -50.65
C THR A 487 17.50 5.31 -50.31
N THR A 488 16.96 6.50 -50.28
CA THR A 488 17.70 7.76 -50.07
C THR A 488 17.11 8.53 -48.87
N LYS A 489 18.03 9.07 -48.08
CA LYS A 489 17.68 9.96 -46.93
C LYS A 489 18.39 11.28 -47.08
N LYS A 490 17.80 12.32 -46.50
CA LYS A 490 18.34 13.69 -46.44
C LYS A 490 19.08 13.92 -45.12
N MET A 491 20.23 14.60 -45.19
CA MET A 491 20.96 15.07 -44.01
C MET A 491 21.36 16.54 -44.17
N ILE A 492 21.58 17.23 -43.05
CA ILE A 492 21.93 18.68 -43.03
C ILE A 492 23.21 18.84 -42.21
N ILE A 493 24.24 19.44 -42.86
CA ILE A 493 25.50 19.81 -42.23
C ILE A 493 25.40 21.26 -41.79
N ILE A 494 25.78 21.55 -40.55
CA ILE A 494 25.86 22.92 -39.99
C ILE A 494 27.27 23.06 -39.40
N LYS A 495 28.02 24.06 -39.90
CA LYS A 495 29.33 24.46 -39.34
C LYS A 495 29.22 25.74 -38.58
#